data_957bfbbbfdc74a264bade0731e7706b6
#
_entry.id   957bfbbbfdc74a264bade0731e7706b6
#
_cell.length_a   1.000
_cell.length_b   1.000
_cell.length_c   1.000
_cell.angle_alpha   90.00
_cell.angle_beta   90.00
_cell.angle_gamma   90.00
#
_symmetry.space_group_name_H-M   'P 1'
#
loop_
_entity.id
_entity.type
_entity.pdbx_description
1 polymer ?
#
loop_
_entity_poly.entity_id
_entity_poly.type
_entity_poly.pdbx_seq_one_letter_code
_entity_poly.pdbx_strand_id
1 'polypeptide(L)'
;DELRDELEGADMVFVTCGLGGGTGTGSAPIIAKLAKKAGALTVAVATMPFSAEGIRRRENAENGLEKLKSAADTVIIIPNDKLLEVAPNLPLNKAFMVSDEILGRAVKGITELITKSGLVSLDFADIKSIMGSSGMAMIGMGESDSGDRALESVHEALSSPLLDIDISNATGALINIAGSSDMTLHESEKIVQVVADKLDPEANIIWGAQIDESLENTIRTTIVVSGISESKDSNSITDDDFEDSQETTSNEDQLDDFIDGIF
;
A
#
# COMPACT_ATOMS: atom_id res chain seq x y z
N ASP A 1 -0.88 25.63 16.96
CA ASP A 1 -0.44 26.72 16.10
C ASP A 1 0.83 26.33 15.32
N GLU A 2 1.92 25.85 15.94
CA GLU A 2 3.15 25.45 15.24
C GLU A 2 2.93 24.47 14.08
N LEU A 3 2.16 23.40 14.30
CA LEU A 3 1.83 22.43 13.23
C LEU A 3 1.04 23.05 12.06
N ARG A 4 0.26 24.08 12.31
CA ARG A 4 -0.51 24.73 11.25
C ARG A 4 0.40 25.54 10.33
N ASP A 5 1.40 26.21 10.91
CA ASP A 5 2.36 27.02 10.19
C ASP A 5 3.25 26.14 9.29
N GLU A 6 3.62 24.93 9.76
CA GLU A 6 4.38 23.94 8.97
C GLU A 6 3.58 23.30 7.82
N LEU A 7 2.25 23.26 7.94
CA LEU A 7 1.36 22.67 6.91
C LEU A 7 0.88 23.70 5.88
N GLU A 8 1.12 24.99 6.11
CA GLU A 8 0.68 26.05 5.24
C GLU A 8 1.43 26.03 3.89
N GLY A 9 0.68 26.02 2.79
CA GLY A 9 1.26 26.00 1.43
C GLY A 9 1.69 24.63 0.94
N ALA A 10 1.48 23.55 1.71
CA ALA A 10 1.73 22.20 1.23
C ALA A 10 0.62 21.77 0.24
N ASP A 11 1.00 21.27 -0.94
CA ASP A 11 0.07 20.70 -1.91
C ASP A 11 -0.41 19.31 -1.48
N MET A 12 0.46 18.52 -0.84
CA MET A 12 0.19 17.18 -0.35
C MET A 12 0.85 16.93 1.00
N VAL A 13 0.15 16.19 1.86
CA VAL A 13 0.65 15.79 3.18
C VAL A 13 0.42 14.30 3.38
N PHE A 14 1.52 13.58 3.65
CA PHE A 14 1.46 12.20 4.13
C PHE A 14 1.42 12.17 5.66
N VAL A 15 0.46 11.42 6.20
CA VAL A 15 0.35 11.17 7.64
C VAL A 15 0.57 9.69 7.87
N THR A 16 1.73 9.32 8.39
CA THR A 16 2.07 7.90 8.64
C THR A 16 1.95 7.56 10.12
N CYS A 17 1.35 6.43 10.44
CA CYS A 17 1.23 5.99 11.84
C CYS A 17 0.95 4.49 11.97
N GLY A 18 1.41 3.91 13.10
CA GLY A 18 0.87 2.65 13.60
C GLY A 18 -0.36 2.91 14.44
N LEU A 19 -1.47 2.22 14.14
CA LEU A 19 -2.71 2.27 14.90
C LEU A 19 -2.70 1.28 16.07
N GLY A 20 -3.57 1.49 17.03
CA GLY A 20 -3.72 0.66 18.23
C GLY A 20 -2.99 1.17 19.47
N GLY A 21 -1.95 1.99 19.30
CA GLY A 21 -1.26 2.69 20.39
C GLY A 21 -1.94 4.01 20.77
N GLY A 22 -1.30 4.77 21.64
CA GLY A 22 -1.80 6.07 22.10
C GLY A 22 -1.48 7.21 21.14
N THR A 23 -0.22 7.32 20.72
CA THR A 23 0.29 8.46 19.93
C THR A 23 -0.29 8.47 18.53
N GLY A 24 -0.02 7.42 17.71
CA GLY A 24 -0.49 7.35 16.32
C GLY A 24 -2.01 7.43 16.23
N THR A 25 -2.71 6.59 17.00
CA THR A 25 -4.18 6.52 17.00
C THR A 25 -4.84 7.85 17.39
N GLY A 26 -4.24 8.58 18.34
CA GLY A 26 -4.79 9.84 18.83
C GLY A 26 -4.42 11.06 18.00
N SER A 27 -3.16 11.15 17.55
CA SER A 27 -2.66 12.35 16.86
C SER A 27 -2.88 12.35 15.35
N ALA A 28 -2.77 11.19 14.68
CA ALA A 28 -2.86 11.13 13.22
C ALA A 28 -4.17 11.71 12.65
N PRO A 29 -5.37 11.40 13.19
CA PRO A 29 -6.60 12.00 12.69
C PRO A 29 -6.65 13.53 12.87
N ILE A 30 -6.02 14.05 13.94
CA ILE A 30 -5.97 15.49 14.20
C ILE A 30 -5.08 16.18 13.18
N ILE A 31 -3.89 15.60 12.93
CA ILE A 31 -2.93 16.13 11.95
C ILE A 31 -3.54 16.08 10.54
N ALA A 32 -4.14 14.96 10.16
CA ALA A 32 -4.81 14.81 8.87
C ALA A 32 -5.91 15.87 8.68
N LYS A 33 -6.73 16.11 9.69
CA LYS A 33 -7.75 17.16 9.65
C LYS A 33 -7.17 18.56 9.53
N LEU A 34 -6.02 18.83 10.13
CA LEU A 34 -5.34 20.13 10.00
C LEU A 34 -4.77 20.31 8.59
N ALA A 35 -4.11 19.28 8.04
CA ALA A 35 -3.57 19.28 6.68
C ALA A 35 -4.67 19.50 5.63
N LYS A 36 -5.77 18.75 5.74
CA LYS A 36 -6.94 18.92 4.86
C LYS A 36 -7.56 20.32 4.97
N LYS A 37 -7.62 20.90 6.16
CA LYS A 37 -8.08 22.27 6.36
C LYS A 37 -7.14 23.32 5.78
N ALA A 38 -5.85 23.04 5.70
CA ALA A 38 -4.86 23.90 5.04
C ALA A 38 -4.96 23.82 3.50
N GLY A 39 -5.77 22.89 2.95
CA GLY A 39 -5.99 22.73 1.52
C GLY A 39 -5.11 21.66 0.86
N ALA A 40 -4.27 21.00 1.63
CA ALA A 40 -3.40 19.94 1.14
C ALA A 40 -4.19 18.65 0.84
N LEU A 41 -3.84 17.95 -0.25
CA LEU A 41 -4.26 16.57 -0.45
C LEU A 41 -3.67 15.72 0.68
N THR A 42 -4.53 15.14 1.52
CA THR A 42 -4.09 14.45 2.73
C THR A 42 -4.24 12.95 2.57
N VAL A 43 -3.11 12.27 2.47
CA VAL A 43 -3.02 10.80 2.36
C VAL A 43 -2.47 10.24 3.66
N ALA A 44 -3.26 9.43 4.34
CA ALA A 44 -2.78 8.70 5.51
C ALA A 44 -2.31 7.30 5.10
N VAL A 45 -1.18 6.84 5.66
CA VAL A 45 -0.71 5.47 5.52
C VAL A 45 -0.57 4.88 6.91
N ALA A 46 -1.38 3.88 7.21
CA ALA A 46 -1.54 3.38 8.57
C ALA A 46 -1.37 1.87 8.64
N THR A 47 -0.58 1.41 9.60
CA THR A 47 -0.45 -0.02 9.89
C THR A 47 -1.43 -0.43 10.98
N MET A 48 -2.10 -1.58 10.77
CA MET A 48 -2.93 -2.23 11.79
C MET A 48 -2.05 -3.16 12.64
N PRO A 49 -2.32 -3.27 13.95
CA PRO A 49 -1.51 -4.12 14.82
C PRO A 49 -1.63 -5.60 14.44
N PHE A 50 -0.60 -6.37 14.79
CA PHE A 50 -0.68 -7.83 14.77
C PHE A 50 -1.74 -8.32 15.77
N SER A 51 -2.45 -9.40 15.42
CA SER A 51 -3.41 -10.05 16.32
C SER A 51 -2.78 -10.47 17.64
N ALA A 52 -1.50 -10.85 17.62
CA ALA A 52 -0.70 -11.19 18.80
C ALA A 52 -0.51 -10.01 19.78
N GLU A 53 -0.74 -8.76 19.36
CA GLU A 53 -0.66 -7.58 20.23
C GLU A 53 -1.89 -7.40 21.15
N GLY A 54 -2.93 -8.16 20.90
CA GLY A 54 -4.11 -8.31 21.75
C GLY A 54 -5.31 -7.46 21.33
N ILE A 55 -6.49 -7.92 21.77
CA ILE A 55 -7.80 -7.40 21.36
C ILE A 55 -7.95 -5.89 21.64
N ARG A 56 -7.49 -5.41 22.77
CA ARG A 56 -7.59 -3.96 23.11
C ARG A 56 -6.84 -3.07 22.12
N ARG A 57 -5.69 -3.54 21.61
CA ARG A 57 -4.95 -2.80 20.59
C ARG A 57 -5.69 -2.79 19.27
N ARG A 58 -6.30 -3.90 18.91
CA ARG A 58 -7.12 -4.03 17.71
C ARG A 58 -8.34 -3.09 17.75
N GLU A 59 -9.11 -3.11 18.83
CA GLU A 59 -10.25 -2.21 19.04
C GLU A 59 -9.85 -0.73 18.97
N ASN A 60 -8.73 -0.37 19.62
CA ASN A 60 -8.20 0.99 19.53
C ASN A 60 -7.79 1.36 18.09
N ALA A 61 -7.20 0.43 17.34
CA ALA A 61 -6.80 0.62 15.96
C ALA A 61 -8.01 0.86 15.05
N GLU A 62 -9.05 0.03 15.17
CA GLU A 62 -10.29 0.14 14.41
C GLU A 62 -10.98 1.50 14.68
N ASN A 63 -11.12 1.89 15.94
CA ASN A 63 -11.66 3.20 16.32
C ASN A 63 -10.80 4.37 15.79
N GLY A 64 -9.47 4.20 15.76
CA GLY A 64 -8.55 5.18 15.21
C GLY A 64 -8.66 5.29 13.69
N LEU A 65 -8.81 4.15 13.02
CA LEU A 65 -8.98 4.06 11.57
C LEU A 65 -10.24 4.79 11.12
N GLU A 66 -11.37 4.58 11.77
CA GLU A 66 -12.62 5.28 11.45
C GLU A 66 -12.49 6.82 11.57
N LYS A 67 -11.78 7.27 12.61
CA LYS A 67 -11.48 8.69 12.76
C LYS A 67 -10.54 9.21 11.67
N LEU A 68 -9.56 8.39 11.27
CA LEU A 68 -8.60 8.75 10.24
C LEU A 68 -9.26 8.79 8.86
N LYS A 69 -10.11 7.82 8.53
CA LYS A 69 -10.93 7.79 7.30
C LYS A 69 -11.79 9.07 7.17
N SER A 70 -12.35 9.56 8.26
CA SER A 70 -13.15 10.80 8.23
C SER A 70 -12.32 12.07 8.17
N ALA A 71 -11.03 12.01 8.48
CA ALA A 71 -10.13 13.17 8.58
C ALA A 71 -9.24 13.36 7.35
N ALA A 72 -8.82 12.28 6.69
CA ALA A 72 -7.99 12.31 5.48
C ALA A 72 -8.84 12.29 4.19
N ASP A 73 -8.20 12.47 3.06
CA ASP A 73 -8.82 12.28 1.74
C ASP A 73 -8.75 10.82 1.33
N THR A 74 -7.63 10.16 1.61
CA THR A 74 -7.41 8.73 1.39
C THR A 74 -6.66 8.13 2.57
N VAL A 75 -7.02 6.92 2.96
CA VAL A 75 -6.29 6.12 3.95
C VAL A 75 -5.85 4.82 3.32
N ILE A 76 -4.54 4.63 3.19
CA ILE A 76 -3.92 3.37 2.79
C ILE A 76 -3.71 2.55 4.05
N ILE A 77 -4.24 1.33 4.05
CA ILE A 77 -4.18 0.43 5.21
C ILE A 77 -3.19 -0.69 4.92
N ILE A 78 -2.30 -0.94 5.88
CA ILE A 78 -1.34 -2.04 5.86
C ILE A 78 -1.67 -2.96 7.05
N PRO A 79 -2.36 -4.09 6.81
CA PRO A 79 -2.66 -5.05 7.88
C PRO A 79 -1.41 -5.86 8.21
N ASN A 80 -0.82 -5.67 9.40
CA ASN A 80 0.42 -6.38 9.76
C ASN A 80 0.24 -7.91 9.80
N ASP A 81 -0.94 -8.42 10.12
CA ASP A 81 -1.21 -9.87 10.10
C ASP A 81 -0.98 -10.48 8.71
N LYS A 82 -1.26 -9.72 7.64
CA LYS A 82 -1.05 -10.17 6.26
C LYS A 82 0.43 -10.35 5.90
N LEU A 83 1.33 -9.68 6.63
CA LEU A 83 2.77 -9.86 6.46
C LEU A 83 3.23 -11.22 6.98
N LEU A 84 2.53 -11.79 7.97
CA LEU A 84 2.81 -13.12 8.50
C LEU A 84 2.40 -14.25 7.53
N GLU A 85 1.51 -13.97 6.58
CA GLU A 85 1.16 -14.92 5.52
C GLU A 85 2.33 -15.13 4.55
N VAL A 86 3.09 -14.06 4.28
CA VAL A 86 4.28 -14.10 3.42
C VAL A 86 5.47 -14.74 4.15
N ALA A 87 5.62 -14.46 5.44
CA ALA A 87 6.78 -14.86 6.23
C ALA A 87 6.38 -15.35 7.64
N PRO A 88 5.74 -16.53 7.76
CA PRO A 88 5.15 -17.01 9.02
C PRO A 88 6.17 -17.29 10.12
N ASN A 89 7.43 -17.53 9.78
CA ASN A 89 8.49 -17.87 10.74
C ASN A 89 9.40 -16.70 11.13
N LEU A 90 9.04 -15.45 10.76
CA LEU A 90 9.85 -14.30 11.10
C LEU A 90 9.86 -14.03 12.61
N PRO A 91 11.06 -13.79 13.19
CA PRO A 91 11.15 -13.24 14.54
C PRO A 91 10.38 -11.93 14.64
N LEU A 92 9.71 -11.69 15.78
CA LEU A 92 8.82 -10.54 15.97
C LEU A 92 9.47 -9.19 15.62
N ASN A 93 10.75 -9.02 15.97
CA ASN A 93 11.50 -7.81 15.62
C ASN A 93 11.68 -7.64 14.09
N LYS A 94 11.85 -8.73 13.36
CA LYS A 94 11.93 -8.71 11.90
C LYS A 94 10.57 -8.41 11.26
N ALA A 95 9.48 -8.96 11.79
CA ALA A 95 8.12 -8.67 11.32
C ALA A 95 7.80 -7.16 11.41
N PHE A 96 8.19 -6.49 12.50
CA PHE A 96 8.05 -5.04 12.60
C PHE A 96 8.94 -4.27 11.59
N MET A 97 10.17 -4.73 11.34
CA MET A 97 11.05 -4.11 10.34
C MET A 97 10.46 -4.22 8.93
N VAL A 98 9.88 -5.36 8.58
CA VAL A 98 9.18 -5.55 7.29
C VAL A 98 7.97 -4.62 7.19
N SER A 99 7.18 -4.47 8.25
CA SER A 99 6.07 -3.52 8.30
C SER A 99 6.54 -2.07 8.06
N ASP A 100 7.63 -1.66 8.70
CA ASP A 100 8.21 -0.32 8.53
C ASP A 100 8.73 -0.11 7.10
N GLU A 101 9.37 -1.11 6.50
CA GLU A 101 9.86 -1.06 5.13
C GLU A 101 8.72 -0.93 4.12
N ILE A 102 7.66 -1.72 4.27
CA ILE A 102 6.48 -1.65 3.40
C ILE A 102 5.82 -0.27 3.50
N LEU A 103 5.69 0.26 4.72
CA LEU A 103 5.21 1.62 4.95
C LEU A 103 6.08 2.66 4.22
N GLY A 104 7.39 2.52 4.35
CA GLY A 104 8.37 3.38 3.67
C GLY A 104 8.26 3.30 2.14
N ARG A 105 8.18 2.09 1.58
CA ARG A 105 8.02 1.85 0.14
C ARG A 105 6.69 2.39 -0.39
N ALA A 106 5.60 2.25 0.36
CA ALA A 106 4.29 2.79 0.00
C ALA A 106 4.35 4.32 -0.15
N VAL A 107 4.88 5.01 0.85
CA VAL A 107 5.03 6.48 0.82
C VAL A 107 6.01 6.89 -0.28
N LYS A 108 7.16 6.21 -0.38
CA LYS A 108 8.18 6.50 -1.38
C LYS A 108 7.63 6.35 -2.80
N GLY A 109 6.95 5.24 -3.10
CA GLY A 109 6.37 4.96 -4.41
C GLY A 109 5.43 6.07 -4.88
N ILE A 110 4.53 6.54 -4.02
CA ILE A 110 3.59 7.62 -4.36
C ILE A 110 4.32 8.96 -4.47
N THR A 111 5.26 9.24 -3.54
CA THR A 111 6.00 10.50 -3.54
C THR A 111 6.87 10.65 -4.78
N GLU A 112 7.53 9.58 -5.19
CA GLU A 112 8.40 9.57 -6.37
C GLU A 112 7.65 9.83 -7.66
N LEU A 113 6.43 9.34 -7.80
CA LEU A 113 5.57 9.64 -8.95
C LEU A 113 5.32 11.14 -9.15
N ILE A 114 5.33 11.90 -8.06
CA ILE A 114 5.06 13.35 -8.06
C ILE A 114 6.34 14.15 -8.19
N THR A 115 7.40 13.73 -7.47
CA THR A 115 8.61 14.55 -7.28
C THR A 115 9.72 14.23 -8.26
N LYS A 116 9.75 13.01 -8.81
CA LYS A 116 10.77 12.61 -9.78
C LYS A 116 10.24 12.77 -11.20
N SER A 117 11.07 13.36 -12.07
CA SER A 117 10.81 13.35 -13.51
C SER A 117 11.04 11.92 -14.01
N GLY A 118 9.97 11.18 -14.23
CA GLY A 118 10.00 9.84 -14.80
C GLY A 118 10.00 9.83 -16.33
N LEU A 119 10.06 8.65 -16.92
CA LEU A 119 9.81 8.44 -18.36
C LEU A 119 8.37 8.81 -18.72
N VAL A 120 7.44 8.51 -17.80
CA VAL A 120 6.05 8.94 -17.84
C VAL A 120 5.79 9.71 -16.53
N SER A 121 5.66 11.02 -16.67
CA SER A 121 5.42 11.93 -15.55
C SER A 121 3.92 12.10 -15.32
N LEU A 122 3.50 12.08 -14.07
CA LEU A 122 2.13 12.36 -13.68
C LEU A 122 1.95 13.82 -13.28
N ASP A 123 0.79 14.38 -13.60
CA ASP A 123 0.38 15.66 -13.03
C ASP A 123 -0.19 15.43 -11.60
N PHE A 124 0.08 16.36 -10.71
CA PHE A 124 -0.50 16.34 -9.35
C PHE A 124 -2.05 16.32 -9.39
N ALA A 125 -2.65 16.96 -10.41
CA ALA A 125 -4.08 16.94 -10.61
C ALA A 125 -4.64 15.52 -10.86
N ASP A 126 -3.88 14.68 -11.54
CA ASP A 126 -4.25 13.28 -11.81
C ASP A 126 -4.30 12.49 -10.51
N ILE A 127 -3.24 12.59 -9.70
CA ILE A 127 -3.18 11.92 -8.40
C ILE A 127 -4.30 12.39 -7.47
N LYS A 128 -4.57 13.70 -7.47
CA LYS A 128 -5.67 14.28 -6.71
C LYS A 128 -7.04 13.74 -7.17
N SER A 129 -7.21 13.42 -8.44
CA SER A 129 -8.46 12.85 -8.97
C SER A 129 -8.75 11.46 -8.42
N ILE A 130 -7.71 10.64 -8.23
CA ILE A 130 -7.83 9.28 -7.66
C ILE A 130 -7.91 9.33 -6.13
N MET A 131 -7.05 10.13 -5.49
CA MET A 131 -6.88 10.09 -4.04
C MET A 131 -7.69 11.15 -3.27
N GLY A 132 -8.32 12.09 -3.96
CA GLY A 132 -8.98 13.24 -3.32
C GLY A 132 -10.32 12.97 -2.63
N SER A 133 -10.88 11.76 -2.76
CA SER A 133 -12.16 11.39 -2.13
C SER A 133 -12.33 9.87 -2.05
N SER A 134 -11.25 9.12 -2.04
CA SER A 134 -11.28 7.66 -2.17
C SER A 134 -11.65 6.94 -0.87
N GLY A 135 -11.56 7.62 0.27
CA GLY A 135 -11.81 7.00 1.56
C GLY A 135 -10.73 5.97 1.91
N MET A 136 -10.97 4.70 1.55
CA MET A 136 -10.02 3.60 1.77
C MET A 136 -9.29 3.24 0.49
N ALA A 137 -8.00 2.96 0.62
CA ALA A 137 -7.17 2.40 -0.44
C ALA A 137 -6.30 1.26 0.10
N MET A 138 -5.95 0.34 -0.79
CA MET A 138 -5.05 -0.78 -0.50
C MET A 138 -3.84 -0.71 -1.42
N ILE A 139 -2.76 -1.35 -1.01
CA ILE A 139 -1.51 -1.35 -1.74
C ILE A 139 -1.07 -2.78 -2.06
N GLY A 140 -0.60 -3.00 -3.28
CA GLY A 140 0.09 -4.21 -3.67
C GLY A 140 1.47 -3.87 -4.22
N MET A 141 2.43 -4.73 -3.96
CA MET A 141 3.81 -4.57 -4.44
C MET A 141 4.34 -5.90 -4.93
N GLY A 142 5.11 -5.87 -6.03
CA GLY A 142 5.79 -7.02 -6.57
C GLY A 142 7.06 -6.62 -7.31
N GLU A 143 8.03 -7.51 -7.33
CA GLU A 143 9.33 -7.32 -7.96
C GLU A 143 9.71 -8.59 -8.73
N SER A 144 10.36 -8.42 -9.88
CA SER A 144 10.94 -9.55 -10.61
C SER A 144 12.11 -9.10 -11.47
N ASP A 145 13.14 -9.95 -11.56
CA ASP A 145 14.32 -9.82 -12.43
C ASP A 145 14.35 -10.89 -13.53
N SER A 146 13.30 -11.67 -13.67
CA SER A 146 13.18 -12.77 -14.63
C SER A 146 13.10 -12.30 -16.09
N GLY A 147 13.12 -13.24 -17.02
CA GLY A 147 12.91 -12.95 -18.44
C GLY A 147 11.53 -12.39 -18.79
N ASP A 148 10.53 -12.54 -17.91
CA ASP A 148 9.17 -11.98 -18.04
C ASP A 148 8.82 -11.09 -16.84
N ARG A 149 9.82 -10.36 -16.35
CA ARG A 149 9.80 -9.53 -15.13
C ARG A 149 8.60 -8.59 -15.03
N ALA A 150 8.11 -8.08 -16.16
CA ALA A 150 6.93 -7.21 -16.19
C ALA A 150 5.66 -7.95 -15.75
N LEU A 151 5.41 -9.14 -16.30
CA LEU A 151 4.21 -9.92 -15.92
C LEU A 151 4.34 -10.50 -14.53
N GLU A 152 5.51 -10.98 -14.15
CA GLU A 152 5.72 -11.53 -12.81
C GLU A 152 5.56 -10.47 -11.73
N SER A 153 6.18 -9.29 -11.88
CA SER A 153 6.05 -8.21 -10.90
C SER A 153 4.61 -7.72 -10.72
N VAL A 154 3.83 -7.60 -11.81
CA VAL A 154 2.42 -7.18 -11.69
C VAL A 154 1.55 -8.29 -11.10
N HIS A 155 1.80 -9.56 -11.42
CA HIS A 155 1.07 -10.67 -10.82
C HIS A 155 1.36 -10.81 -9.33
N GLU A 156 2.62 -10.62 -8.92
CA GLU A 156 3.00 -10.60 -7.52
C GLU A 156 2.33 -9.42 -6.79
N ALA A 157 2.34 -8.22 -7.39
CA ALA A 157 1.66 -7.06 -6.82
C ALA A 157 0.15 -7.28 -6.63
N LEU A 158 -0.51 -7.88 -7.63
CA LEU A 158 -1.96 -8.19 -7.57
C LEU A 158 -2.29 -9.35 -6.61
N SER A 159 -1.35 -10.26 -6.41
CA SER A 159 -1.47 -11.39 -5.48
C SER A 159 -0.93 -11.06 -4.08
N SER A 160 -0.49 -9.82 -3.87
CA SER A 160 0.03 -9.38 -2.59
C SER A 160 -1.02 -9.57 -1.48
N PRO A 161 -0.69 -10.19 -0.35
CA PRO A 161 -1.61 -10.32 0.77
C PRO A 161 -2.12 -8.98 1.31
N LEU A 162 -1.39 -7.90 1.04
CA LEU A 162 -1.81 -6.53 1.39
C LEU A 162 -2.95 -6.01 0.50
N LEU A 163 -3.17 -6.63 -0.66
CA LEU A 163 -4.24 -6.32 -1.61
C LEU A 163 -5.32 -7.42 -1.62
N ASP A 164 -5.44 -8.21 -0.54
CA ASP A 164 -6.35 -9.36 -0.41
C ASP A 164 -7.81 -8.92 -0.28
N ILE A 165 -8.31 -8.31 -1.35
CA ILE A 165 -9.71 -7.89 -1.52
C ILE A 165 -10.09 -8.00 -2.99
N ASP A 166 -11.39 -8.11 -3.25
CA ASP A 166 -11.91 -8.00 -4.61
C ASP A 166 -11.78 -6.56 -5.12
N ILE A 167 -10.88 -6.34 -6.08
CA ILE A 167 -10.61 -5.05 -6.70
C ILE A 167 -11.48 -4.78 -7.94
N SER A 168 -12.32 -5.73 -8.35
CA SER A 168 -13.13 -5.60 -9.57
C SER A 168 -14.10 -4.43 -9.57
N ASN A 169 -14.46 -3.92 -8.39
CA ASN A 169 -15.34 -2.77 -8.21
C ASN A 169 -14.58 -1.49 -7.80
N ALA A 170 -13.25 -1.51 -7.84
CA ALA A 170 -12.47 -0.34 -7.50
C ALA A 170 -12.63 0.75 -8.54
N THR A 171 -12.78 2.00 -8.09
CA THR A 171 -13.02 3.16 -8.96
C THR A 171 -11.76 3.86 -9.43
N GLY A 172 -10.61 3.52 -8.84
CA GLY A 172 -9.33 4.12 -9.23
C GLY A 172 -8.13 3.24 -8.90
N ALA A 173 -7.10 3.36 -9.72
CA ALA A 173 -5.81 2.75 -9.46
C ALA A 173 -4.67 3.70 -9.81
N LEU A 174 -3.65 3.72 -8.97
CA LEU A 174 -2.39 4.39 -9.20
C LEU A 174 -1.31 3.32 -9.32
N ILE A 175 -0.59 3.29 -10.46
CA ILE A 175 0.44 2.30 -10.74
C ILE A 175 1.79 3.00 -10.83
N ASN A 176 2.72 2.62 -9.97
CA ASN A 176 4.11 3.04 -10.04
C ASN A 176 4.96 1.89 -10.56
N ILE A 177 5.67 2.13 -11.67
CA ILE A 177 6.58 1.16 -12.28
C ILE A 177 7.99 1.72 -12.15
N ALA A 178 8.87 1.02 -11.47
CA ALA A 178 10.27 1.38 -11.35
C ALA A 178 11.15 0.26 -11.93
N GLY A 179 12.16 0.64 -12.69
CA GLY A 179 13.13 -0.28 -13.27
C GLY A 179 14.39 0.44 -13.68
N SER A 180 15.41 -0.28 -14.09
CA SER A 180 16.63 0.32 -14.62
C SER A 180 16.42 0.88 -16.04
N SER A 181 17.46 1.50 -16.59
CA SER A 181 17.41 2.14 -17.93
C SER A 181 17.15 1.19 -19.10
N ASP A 182 17.17 -0.12 -18.87
CA ASP A 182 16.83 -1.17 -19.85
C ASP A 182 15.32 -1.47 -19.90
N MET A 183 14.52 -0.93 -18.94
CA MET A 183 13.07 -1.09 -18.92
C MET A 183 12.45 -0.50 -20.20
N THR A 184 11.63 -1.29 -20.86
CA THR A 184 10.99 -0.90 -22.12
C THR A 184 9.57 -0.35 -21.91
N LEU A 185 9.10 0.49 -22.83
CA LEU A 185 7.72 0.95 -22.84
C LEU A 185 6.73 -0.21 -22.92
N HIS A 186 7.06 -1.24 -23.70
CA HIS A 186 6.22 -2.42 -23.87
C HIS A 186 6.04 -3.21 -22.55
N GLU A 187 7.07 -3.28 -21.71
CA GLU A 187 6.96 -3.88 -20.38
C GLU A 187 6.01 -3.07 -19.51
N SER A 188 6.12 -1.74 -19.53
CA SER A 188 5.21 -0.87 -18.78
C SER A 188 3.76 -0.98 -19.26
N GLU A 189 3.52 -1.03 -20.57
CA GLU A 189 2.19 -1.21 -21.15
C GLU A 189 1.56 -2.55 -20.74
N LYS A 190 2.35 -3.64 -20.70
CA LYS A 190 1.88 -4.95 -20.25
C LYS A 190 1.40 -4.89 -18.79
N ILE A 191 2.18 -4.25 -17.91
CA ILE A 191 1.81 -4.09 -16.50
C ILE A 191 0.47 -3.37 -16.37
N VAL A 192 0.33 -2.23 -17.04
CA VAL A 192 -0.89 -1.42 -17.00
C VAL A 192 -2.09 -2.20 -17.53
N GLN A 193 -1.92 -2.95 -18.62
CA GLN A 193 -2.99 -3.76 -19.22
C GLN A 193 -3.48 -4.84 -18.25
N VAL A 194 -2.57 -5.57 -17.60
CA VAL A 194 -2.93 -6.63 -16.63
C VAL A 194 -3.73 -6.05 -15.45
N VAL A 195 -3.36 -4.85 -14.97
CA VAL A 195 -4.13 -4.18 -13.91
C VAL A 195 -5.50 -3.74 -14.42
N ALA A 196 -5.55 -3.15 -15.62
CA ALA A 196 -6.81 -2.68 -16.22
C ALA A 196 -7.81 -3.82 -16.42
N ASP A 197 -7.35 -5.01 -16.81
CA ASP A 197 -8.20 -6.19 -17.01
C ASP A 197 -8.81 -6.73 -15.69
N LYS A 198 -8.31 -6.28 -14.53
CA LYS A 198 -8.78 -6.70 -13.20
C LYS A 198 -9.71 -5.70 -12.53
N LEU A 199 -9.75 -4.47 -13.00
CA LEU A 199 -10.53 -3.38 -12.43
C LEU A 199 -11.86 -3.19 -13.18
N ASP A 200 -12.74 -2.35 -12.61
CA ASP A 200 -13.92 -1.87 -13.32
C ASP A 200 -13.52 -1.20 -14.66
N PRO A 201 -14.19 -1.49 -15.77
CA PRO A 201 -13.89 -0.85 -17.06
C PRO A 201 -13.97 0.69 -17.05
N GLU A 202 -14.70 1.26 -16.10
CA GLU A 202 -14.82 2.72 -15.91
C GLU A 202 -13.83 3.25 -14.85
N ALA A 203 -12.98 2.38 -14.27
CA ALA A 203 -11.99 2.80 -13.28
C ALA A 203 -10.99 3.81 -13.88
N ASN A 204 -10.69 4.84 -13.10
CA ASN A 204 -9.65 5.80 -13.47
C ASN A 204 -8.27 5.21 -13.15
N ILE A 205 -7.50 4.85 -14.18
CA ILE A 205 -6.17 4.28 -14.03
C ILE A 205 -5.13 5.32 -14.40
N ILE A 206 -4.25 5.61 -13.46
CA ILE A 206 -3.12 6.51 -13.63
C ILE A 206 -1.84 5.73 -13.38
N TRP A 207 -0.86 5.89 -14.26
CA TRP A 207 0.41 5.19 -14.13
C TRP A 207 1.59 6.07 -14.45
N GLY A 208 2.70 5.81 -13.78
CA GLY A 208 3.97 6.44 -14.05
C GLY A 208 5.10 5.43 -14.07
N ALA A 209 6.13 5.74 -14.85
CA ALA A 209 7.32 4.92 -14.97
C ALA A 209 8.57 5.74 -14.65
N GLN A 210 9.44 5.21 -13.80
CA GLN A 210 10.65 5.89 -13.37
C GLN A 210 11.87 4.98 -13.49
N ILE A 211 13.03 5.60 -13.70
CA ILE A 211 14.31 4.90 -13.72
C ILE A 211 14.91 4.91 -12.32
N ASP A 212 15.24 3.72 -11.85
CA ASP A 212 16.01 3.50 -10.62
C ASP A 212 17.13 2.49 -10.93
N GLU A 213 18.34 3.01 -11.13
CA GLU A 213 19.50 2.17 -11.50
C GLU A 213 19.90 1.19 -10.38
N SER A 214 19.41 1.38 -9.17
CA SER A 214 19.65 0.43 -8.07
C SER A 214 18.91 -0.89 -8.24
N LEU A 215 17.91 -0.93 -9.13
CA LEU A 215 17.11 -2.12 -9.42
C LEU A 215 17.78 -3.05 -10.46
N GLU A 216 18.90 -2.60 -11.08
CA GLU A 216 19.60 -3.38 -12.10
C GLU A 216 18.62 -3.92 -13.18
N ASN A 217 18.41 -5.23 -13.25
CA ASN A 217 17.49 -5.87 -14.19
C ASN A 217 16.06 -6.05 -13.64
N THR A 218 15.80 -5.61 -12.43
CA THR A 218 14.52 -5.81 -11.74
C THR A 218 13.49 -4.77 -12.17
N ILE A 219 12.24 -5.20 -12.33
CA ILE A 219 11.09 -4.31 -12.39
C ILE A 219 10.32 -4.43 -11.07
N ARG A 220 10.06 -3.28 -10.46
CA ARG A 220 9.20 -3.14 -9.28
C ARG A 220 7.89 -2.50 -9.67
N THR A 221 6.80 -3.18 -9.39
CA THR A 221 5.45 -2.68 -9.60
C THR A 221 4.78 -2.41 -8.25
N THR A 222 4.32 -1.18 -8.04
CA THR A 222 3.50 -0.80 -6.89
C THR A 222 2.14 -0.34 -7.37
N ILE A 223 1.09 -0.92 -6.83
CA ILE A 223 -0.29 -0.62 -7.21
C ILE A 223 -1.02 -0.10 -5.97
N VAL A 224 -1.64 1.07 -6.07
CA VAL A 224 -2.55 1.58 -5.05
C VAL A 224 -3.95 1.58 -5.64
N VAL A 225 -4.83 0.77 -5.08
CA VAL A 225 -6.22 0.65 -5.51
C VAL A 225 -7.11 1.42 -4.55
N SER A 226 -7.99 2.24 -5.08
CA SER A 226 -8.83 3.16 -4.31
C SER A 226 -10.30 3.07 -4.71
N GLY A 227 -11.18 3.62 -3.86
CA GLY A 227 -12.62 3.58 -4.09
C GLY A 227 -13.22 2.19 -3.97
N ILE A 228 -12.65 1.39 -3.07
CA ILE A 228 -13.09 0.03 -2.78
C ILE A 228 -14.29 0.10 -1.84
N SER A 229 -15.41 -0.46 -2.24
CA SER A 229 -16.58 -0.62 -1.37
C SER A 229 -16.29 -1.73 -0.36
N GLU A 230 -16.39 -1.44 0.93
CA GLU A 230 -16.40 -2.49 1.95
C GLU A 230 -17.56 -3.45 1.63
N SER A 231 -17.26 -4.65 1.13
CA SER A 231 -18.24 -5.72 1.09
C SER A 231 -18.67 -6.01 2.53
N LYS A 232 -19.98 -5.99 2.80
CA LYS A 232 -20.55 -6.24 4.13
C LYS A 232 -20.38 -7.70 4.62
N ASP A 233 -19.47 -8.44 4.02
CA ASP A 233 -19.20 -9.85 4.33
C ASP A 233 -17.98 -10.06 5.22
N SER A 234 -17.63 -9.09 6.08
CA SER A 234 -16.83 -9.42 7.27
C SER A 234 -17.74 -10.11 8.29
N ASN A 235 -18.10 -11.32 7.95
CA ASN A 235 -18.75 -12.23 8.87
C ASN A 235 -17.81 -12.47 10.06
N SER A 236 -18.30 -12.14 11.24
CA SER A 236 -17.71 -12.53 12.51
C SER A 236 -17.13 -13.95 12.41
N ILE A 237 -15.81 -14.04 12.54
CA ILE A 237 -15.16 -15.32 12.79
C ILE A 237 -15.68 -15.78 14.14
N THR A 238 -16.55 -16.78 14.13
CA THR A 238 -16.97 -17.52 15.31
C THR A 238 -15.82 -18.47 15.70
N ASP A 239 -15.59 -18.59 17.00
CA ASP A 239 -14.49 -19.31 17.66
C ASP A 239 -14.41 -20.85 17.42
N ASP A 240 -14.89 -21.37 16.31
CA ASP A 240 -15.05 -22.82 16.12
C ASP A 240 -14.17 -23.50 15.05
N ASP A 241 -13.22 -22.82 14.42
CA ASP A 241 -12.38 -23.44 13.38
C ASP A 241 -10.90 -23.62 13.81
N PHE A 242 -10.68 -24.29 14.96
CA PHE A 242 -9.38 -24.87 15.30
C PHE A 242 -9.42 -26.39 15.14
N GLU A 243 -9.34 -26.90 13.93
CA GLU A 243 -8.92 -28.30 13.68
C GLU A 243 -7.95 -28.39 12.50
N ASP A 244 -6.73 -28.68 12.89
CA ASP A 244 -5.71 -29.56 12.31
C ASP A 244 -5.66 -29.73 10.78
N SER A 245 -4.60 -29.16 10.15
CA SER A 245 -3.96 -29.79 8.99
C SER A 245 -2.48 -29.45 8.92
N GLN A 246 -1.67 -30.41 9.35
CA GLN A 246 -0.24 -30.48 9.04
C GLN A 246 -0.08 -30.85 7.58
N GLU A 247 0.51 -29.96 6.77
CA GLU A 247 1.32 -30.36 5.63
C GLU A 247 2.43 -29.34 5.42
N THR A 248 3.63 -29.79 5.79
CA THR A 248 4.91 -29.11 5.56
C THR A 248 5.39 -29.35 4.15
N THR A 249 5.50 -28.31 3.33
CA THR A 249 6.39 -28.29 2.17
C THR A 249 7.11 -26.97 2.06
N SER A 250 8.40 -27.05 2.19
CA SER A 250 9.52 -26.15 1.82
C SER A 250 9.19 -24.81 1.13
N ASN A 251 9.12 -23.74 1.92
CA ASN A 251 9.09 -22.35 1.45
C ASN A 251 10.31 -21.55 1.94
N GLU A 252 11.43 -22.21 2.28
CA GLU A 252 12.61 -21.50 2.78
C GLU A 252 13.29 -20.65 1.68
N ASP A 253 13.33 -21.14 0.44
CA ASP A 253 13.98 -20.45 -0.67
C ASP A 253 13.22 -19.17 -1.10
N GLN A 254 11.88 -19.14 -1.03
CA GLN A 254 11.09 -17.95 -1.34
C GLN A 254 11.16 -16.87 -0.25
N LEU A 255 11.47 -17.29 0.97
CA LEU A 255 11.61 -16.37 2.09
C LEU A 255 12.92 -15.57 2.02
N ASP A 256 14.00 -16.24 1.63
CA ASP A 256 15.31 -15.61 1.51
C ASP A 256 15.30 -14.59 0.37
N ASP A 257 14.69 -14.91 -0.78
CA ASP A 257 14.54 -13.97 -1.91
C ASP A 257 13.68 -12.75 -1.56
N PHE A 258 12.61 -12.94 -0.78
CA PHE A 258 11.77 -11.83 -0.32
C PHE A 258 12.49 -10.93 0.69
N ILE A 259 13.26 -11.53 1.62
CA ILE A 259 14.02 -10.78 2.63
C ILE A 259 15.22 -10.07 2.00
N ASP A 260 15.93 -10.70 1.05
CA ASP A 260 17.07 -10.09 0.36
C ASP A 260 16.65 -8.95 -0.55
N GLY A 261 15.44 -8.98 -1.11
CA GLY A 261 14.85 -7.84 -1.82
C GLY A 261 14.41 -6.67 -0.91
N ILE A 262 14.34 -6.90 0.41
CA ILE A 262 13.98 -5.88 1.41
C ILE A 262 15.24 -5.23 2.04
N PHE A 263 16.36 -5.91 2.14
CA PHE A 263 17.61 -5.45 2.76
C PHE A 263 18.73 -5.33 1.74
#